data_fdc2a79b407cdf94a932f2aa973cb5a7
#
_entry.id   fdc2a79b407cdf94a932f2aa973cb5a7
#
_cell.length_a   1.000
_cell.length_b   1.000
_cell.length_c   1.000
_cell.angle_alpha   90.00
_cell.angle_beta   90.00
_cell.angle_gamma   90.00
#
_symmetry.space_group_name_H-M   'P 1'
#
loop_
_entity.id
_entity.type
_entity.pdbx_description
1 polymer ?
#
loop_
_entity_poly.entity_id
_entity_poly.type
_entity_poly.pdbx_seq_one_letter_code
_entity_poly.pdbx_strand_id
1 'polypeptide(L)'
;KYFHKMRGEKIYFNNDDFIENNKLVSIAADPDTVVAYGVGIAVGMKERNKVFKERILTDVCPFTLGTEIVGRRFAPIIPRNTTVPTSRSEYFYTIEDYQSQVTVGIYQGESLNIDDNLFLGEFLLDVPQNLAGKEAINVRFTYDINGILEVEAKVVSTGVKKSKLIINGDLSEEEKNEKIKMLEEIKIQSENKNKDKLLLERANRIY
;
A
#
# COMPACT_ATOMS: atom_id res chain seq x y z
N LYS A 1 -10.37 -9.04 -17.78
CA LYS A 1 -10.30 -10.45 -17.29
C LYS A 1 -10.61 -10.42 -15.80
N TYR A 2 -11.70 -11.04 -15.42
CA TYR A 2 -12.22 -11.44 -14.11
C TYR A 2 -13.48 -10.70 -13.68
N PHE A 3 -14.61 -11.10 -14.30
CA PHE A 3 -15.89 -11.05 -13.62
C PHE A 3 -16.23 -12.49 -13.22
N HIS A 4 -16.17 -12.77 -11.92
CA HIS A 4 -16.54 -14.08 -11.40
C HIS A 4 -18.06 -14.19 -11.37
N LYS A 5 -18.55 -15.32 -11.85
CA LYS A 5 -19.93 -15.79 -11.86
C LYS A 5 -20.58 -15.62 -10.48
N MET A 6 -21.44 -14.64 -10.32
CA MET A 6 -22.28 -14.57 -9.13
C MET A 6 -23.46 -15.53 -9.31
N ARG A 7 -23.51 -16.54 -8.43
CA ARG A 7 -24.63 -17.48 -8.19
C ARG A 7 -25.68 -17.52 -9.30
N GLY A 8 -25.41 -18.27 -10.36
CA GLY A 8 -26.45 -18.83 -11.24
C GLY A 8 -27.27 -17.86 -12.12
N GLU A 9 -27.21 -16.57 -11.91
CA GLU A 9 -27.88 -15.61 -12.76
C GLU A 9 -26.98 -15.17 -13.91
N LYS A 10 -27.40 -15.52 -15.12
CA LYS A 10 -26.80 -15.00 -16.33
C LYS A 10 -27.31 -13.59 -16.51
N ILE A 11 -26.46 -12.60 -16.23
CA ILE A 11 -26.74 -11.22 -16.63
C ILE A 11 -26.43 -11.14 -18.12
N TYR A 12 -27.49 -11.08 -18.94
CA TYR A 12 -27.37 -10.83 -20.36
C TYR A 12 -27.40 -9.32 -20.58
N PHE A 13 -26.33 -8.77 -21.07
CA PHE A 13 -26.28 -7.40 -21.58
C PHE A 13 -26.20 -7.48 -23.09
N ASN A 14 -27.03 -6.71 -23.75
CA ASN A 14 -27.28 -6.59 -25.19
C ASN A 14 -26.30 -7.24 -26.18
N ASN A 15 -26.89 -7.79 -27.24
CA ASN A 15 -26.41 -8.67 -28.29
C ASN A 15 -25.35 -8.11 -29.26
N ASP A 16 -24.29 -7.47 -28.80
CA ASP A 16 -23.18 -7.18 -29.70
C ASP A 16 -22.01 -8.13 -29.38
N ASP A 17 -22.09 -9.33 -29.91
CA ASP A 17 -21.00 -10.29 -29.92
C ASP A 17 -19.95 -9.84 -30.94
N PHE A 18 -18.78 -9.43 -30.47
CA PHE A 18 -17.63 -9.20 -31.32
C PHE A 18 -16.84 -10.49 -31.51
N ILE A 19 -16.59 -10.83 -32.77
CA ILE A 19 -15.71 -11.95 -33.13
C ILE A 19 -14.33 -11.37 -33.43
N GLU A 20 -13.41 -11.52 -32.51
CA GLU A 20 -11.99 -11.22 -32.71
C GLU A 20 -11.19 -12.53 -32.68
N ASN A 21 -10.46 -12.82 -33.75
CA ASN A 21 -9.61 -14.01 -33.90
C ASN A 21 -10.34 -15.35 -33.62
N ASN A 22 -11.55 -15.52 -34.16
CA ASN A 22 -12.39 -16.70 -33.96
C ASN A 22 -12.80 -17.00 -32.50
N LYS A 23 -12.72 -16.02 -31.59
CA LYS A 23 -13.26 -16.12 -30.24
C LYS A 23 -14.45 -15.19 -30.09
N LEU A 24 -15.56 -15.76 -29.59
CA LEU A 24 -16.72 -14.99 -29.19
C LEU A 24 -16.35 -14.14 -27.96
N VAL A 25 -16.32 -12.81 -28.10
CA VAL A 25 -16.16 -11.88 -26.99
C VAL A 25 -17.53 -11.28 -26.71
N SER A 26 -18.11 -11.62 -25.56
CA SER A 26 -19.38 -11.02 -25.14
C SER A 26 -19.08 -9.81 -24.22
N ILE A 27 -19.72 -8.68 -24.49
CA ILE A 27 -19.69 -7.50 -23.62
C ILE A 27 -20.64 -7.77 -22.46
N ALA A 28 -20.09 -7.93 -21.26
CA ALA A 28 -20.87 -8.26 -20.06
C ALA A 28 -21.63 -7.05 -19.47
N ALA A 29 -21.37 -5.83 -19.94
CA ALA A 29 -22.02 -4.61 -19.48
C ALA A 29 -21.92 -3.52 -20.56
N ASP A 30 -22.93 -2.64 -20.60
CA ASP A 30 -22.89 -1.44 -21.45
C ASP A 30 -21.76 -0.51 -21.00
N PRO A 31 -20.76 -0.22 -21.88
CA PRO A 31 -19.61 0.61 -21.52
C PRO A 31 -20.01 2.03 -21.06
N ASP A 32 -21.11 2.57 -21.55
CA ASP A 32 -21.55 3.93 -21.24
C ASP A 32 -22.16 4.06 -19.84
N THR A 33 -22.73 2.97 -19.33
CA THR A 33 -23.46 2.97 -18.05
C THR A 33 -22.75 2.18 -16.94
N VAL A 34 -21.79 1.30 -17.27
CA VAL A 34 -21.12 0.41 -16.30
C VAL A 34 -20.45 1.15 -15.15
N VAL A 35 -19.88 2.33 -15.43
CA VAL A 35 -19.24 3.17 -14.40
C VAL A 35 -20.28 3.68 -13.40
N ALA A 36 -21.43 4.16 -13.88
CA ALA A 36 -22.51 4.64 -13.03
C ALA A 36 -23.09 3.53 -12.15
N TYR A 37 -23.29 2.32 -12.69
CA TYR A 37 -23.68 1.15 -11.91
C TYR A 37 -22.63 0.77 -10.86
N GLY A 38 -21.34 0.79 -11.22
CA GLY A 38 -20.24 0.52 -10.30
C GLY A 38 -20.21 1.50 -9.14
N VAL A 39 -20.38 2.79 -9.41
CA VAL A 39 -20.45 3.84 -8.37
C VAL A 39 -21.66 3.61 -7.46
N GLY A 40 -22.84 3.33 -8.03
CA GLY A 40 -24.06 3.05 -7.24
C GLY A 40 -23.88 1.86 -6.29
N ILE A 41 -23.25 0.79 -6.76
CA ILE A 41 -22.92 -0.38 -5.92
C ILE A 41 -21.93 0.00 -4.82
N ALA A 42 -20.87 0.74 -5.15
CA ALA A 42 -19.84 1.16 -4.17
C ALA A 42 -20.45 2.05 -3.09
N VAL A 43 -21.33 2.98 -3.43
CA VAL A 43 -22.07 3.81 -2.46
C VAL A 43 -22.94 2.94 -1.57
N GLY A 44 -23.75 2.03 -2.14
CA GLY A 44 -24.60 1.11 -1.37
C GLY A 44 -23.84 0.22 -0.40
N MET A 45 -22.63 -0.21 -0.77
CA MET A 45 -21.71 -0.95 0.11
C MET A 45 -21.17 -0.06 1.24
N LYS A 46 -20.79 1.18 0.94
CA LYS A 46 -20.28 2.15 1.93
C LYS A 46 -21.35 2.53 2.95
N GLU A 47 -22.59 2.69 2.52
CA GLU A 47 -23.76 2.97 3.39
C GLU A 47 -24.24 1.74 4.18
N ARG A 48 -23.56 0.60 4.07
CA ARG A 48 -23.92 -0.67 4.73
C ARG A 48 -25.36 -1.11 4.43
N ASN A 49 -25.84 -0.88 3.22
CA ASN A 49 -27.15 -1.33 2.78
C ASN A 49 -27.27 -2.85 2.95
N LYS A 50 -28.43 -3.31 3.47
CA LYS A 50 -28.71 -4.72 3.79
C LYS A 50 -28.52 -5.66 2.60
N VAL A 51 -28.73 -5.18 1.37
CA VAL A 51 -28.57 -5.95 0.13
C VAL A 51 -27.10 -6.32 -0.13
N PHE A 52 -26.14 -5.52 0.39
CA PHE A 52 -24.70 -5.72 0.19
C PHE A 52 -23.98 -6.25 1.42
N LYS A 53 -24.68 -6.65 2.48
CA LYS A 53 -24.08 -7.09 3.77
C LYS A 53 -23.07 -8.24 3.64
N GLU A 54 -23.25 -9.10 2.65
CA GLU A 54 -22.39 -10.26 2.41
C GLU A 54 -21.28 -9.98 1.39
N ARG A 55 -21.14 -8.75 0.91
CA ARG A 55 -20.16 -8.37 -0.11
C ARG A 55 -19.14 -7.44 0.48
N ILE A 56 -17.87 -7.82 0.37
CA ILE A 56 -16.73 -7.01 0.79
C ILE A 56 -15.99 -6.61 -0.46
N LEU A 57 -15.86 -5.29 -0.68
CA LEU A 57 -14.93 -4.75 -1.66
C LEU A 57 -13.60 -4.54 -0.94
N THR A 58 -12.59 -5.30 -1.34
CA THR A 58 -11.24 -5.18 -0.79
C THR A 58 -10.33 -4.66 -1.89
N ASP A 59 -9.73 -3.53 -1.64
CA ASP A 59 -8.72 -2.96 -2.52
C ASP A 59 -7.32 -3.47 -2.14
N VAL A 60 -6.40 -3.47 -3.11
CA VAL A 60 -5.04 -3.97 -2.92
C VAL A 60 -4.02 -3.00 -3.51
N CYS A 61 -2.83 -3.00 -2.94
CA CYS A 61 -1.69 -2.25 -3.49
C CYS A 61 -1.34 -2.82 -4.88
N PRO A 62 -1.45 -2.03 -5.97
CA PRO A 62 -1.29 -2.55 -7.32
C PRO A 62 0.15 -2.89 -7.69
N PHE A 63 1.12 -2.27 -7.01
CA PHE A 63 2.55 -2.46 -7.22
C PHE A 63 3.28 -2.59 -5.89
N THR A 64 4.44 -3.24 -5.90
CA THR A 64 5.32 -3.29 -4.73
C THR A 64 5.89 -1.91 -4.43
N LEU A 65 5.81 -1.49 -3.17
CA LEU A 65 6.39 -0.26 -2.65
C LEU A 65 7.59 -0.60 -1.75
N GLY A 66 8.67 0.16 -1.89
CA GLY A 66 9.88 -0.10 -1.14
C GLY A 66 10.91 1.02 -1.25
N THR A 67 12.11 0.74 -0.77
CA THR A 67 13.23 1.68 -0.70
C THR A 67 14.46 1.15 -1.38
N GLU A 68 15.41 2.04 -1.68
CA GLU A 68 16.73 1.67 -2.16
C GLU A 68 17.62 1.20 -1.01
N ILE A 69 18.41 0.16 -1.28
CA ILE A 69 19.48 -0.31 -0.41
C ILE A 69 20.82 -0.36 -1.17
N VAL A 70 21.89 -0.65 -0.45
CA VAL A 70 23.26 -0.72 -0.99
C VAL A 70 23.32 -1.50 -2.28
N GLY A 71 24.07 -0.96 -3.24
CA GLY A 71 24.28 -1.59 -4.55
C GLY A 71 23.15 -1.35 -5.54
N ARG A 72 22.40 -0.28 -5.38
CA ARG A 72 21.28 0.12 -6.25
C ARG A 72 20.21 -0.99 -6.36
N ARG A 73 19.93 -1.62 -5.23
CA ARG A 73 18.96 -2.70 -5.13
C ARG A 73 17.67 -2.22 -4.47
N PHE A 74 16.57 -2.77 -4.91
CA PHE A 74 15.25 -2.51 -4.38
C PHE A 74 14.94 -3.43 -3.19
N ALA A 75 14.57 -2.84 -2.06
CA ALA A 75 14.07 -3.57 -0.89
C ALA A 75 12.56 -3.36 -0.76
N PRO A 76 11.73 -4.40 -0.98
CA PRO A 76 10.28 -4.30 -0.87
C PRO A 76 9.84 -4.17 0.59
N ILE A 77 8.89 -3.26 0.86
CA ILE A 77 8.27 -3.07 2.18
C ILE A 77 6.79 -3.44 2.14
N ILE A 78 6.02 -2.95 1.15
CA ILE A 78 4.65 -3.38 0.90
C ILE A 78 4.62 -4.13 -0.43
N PRO A 79 4.51 -5.47 -0.45
CA PRO A 79 4.38 -6.24 -1.69
C PRO A 79 3.08 -5.90 -2.44
N ARG A 80 3.11 -6.00 -3.76
CA ARG A 80 1.91 -5.94 -4.60
C ARG A 80 0.84 -6.92 -4.11
N ASN A 81 -0.42 -6.61 -4.38
CA ASN A 81 -1.58 -7.39 -3.94
C ASN A 81 -1.76 -7.44 -2.40
N THR A 82 -0.99 -6.65 -1.62
CA THR A 82 -1.27 -6.47 -0.21
C THR A 82 -2.59 -5.71 -0.07
N THR A 83 -3.51 -6.23 0.74
CA THR A 83 -4.78 -5.57 1.08
C THR A 83 -4.54 -4.21 1.71
N VAL A 84 -5.25 -3.19 1.24
CA VAL A 84 -5.22 -1.84 1.82
C VAL A 84 -6.49 -1.58 2.64
N PRO A 85 -6.45 -0.73 3.67
CA PRO A 85 -5.29 0.03 4.14
C PRO A 85 -4.26 -0.85 4.86
N THR A 86 -2.98 -0.49 4.76
CA THR A 86 -1.89 -1.27 5.37
C THR A 86 -0.74 -0.37 5.85
N SER A 87 -0.05 -0.83 6.89
CA SER A 87 1.20 -0.23 7.35
C SER A 87 2.23 -1.32 7.63
N ARG A 88 3.42 -1.20 7.03
CA ARG A 88 4.53 -2.15 7.21
C ARG A 88 5.82 -1.40 7.42
N SER A 89 6.73 -2.00 8.18
CA SER A 89 8.03 -1.40 8.45
C SER A 89 9.14 -2.44 8.40
N GLU A 90 10.31 -1.99 7.97
CA GLU A 90 11.54 -2.76 7.93
C GLU A 90 12.68 -1.97 8.60
N TYR A 91 13.70 -2.69 9.09
CA TYR A 91 14.86 -2.11 9.71
C TYR A 91 16.04 -2.10 8.76
N PHE A 92 16.68 -0.95 8.66
CA PHE A 92 17.90 -0.73 7.90
C PHE A 92 18.99 -0.20 8.83
N TYR A 93 20.24 -0.29 8.39
CA TYR A 93 21.40 0.11 9.20
C TYR A 93 22.31 1.03 8.40
N THR A 94 23.04 1.90 9.12
CA THR A 94 24.09 2.71 8.51
C THR A 94 25.16 1.83 7.87
N ILE A 95 25.72 2.27 6.75
CA ILE A 95 26.65 1.48 5.93
C ILE A 95 28.09 2.01 5.99
N GLU A 96 28.26 3.25 6.44
CA GLU A 96 29.56 3.91 6.53
C GLU A 96 29.85 4.33 7.98
N ASP A 97 31.13 4.35 8.33
CA ASP A 97 31.58 4.86 9.61
C ASP A 97 31.32 6.38 9.69
N TYR A 98 30.76 6.82 10.81
CA TYR A 98 30.45 8.23 11.09
C TYR A 98 29.49 8.87 10.08
N GLN A 99 28.66 8.06 9.41
CA GLN A 99 27.60 8.54 8.56
C GLN A 99 26.67 9.48 9.35
N SER A 100 26.46 10.69 8.85
CA SER A 100 25.63 11.70 9.52
C SER A 100 24.23 11.82 8.98
N GLN A 101 23.98 11.32 7.75
CA GLN A 101 22.69 11.38 7.08
C GLN A 101 22.42 10.10 6.29
N VAL A 102 21.15 9.75 6.19
CA VAL A 102 20.65 8.66 5.33
C VAL A 102 19.61 9.21 4.37
N THR A 103 19.77 8.91 3.09
CA THR A 103 18.75 9.18 2.08
C THR A 103 17.75 8.03 2.06
N VAL A 104 16.48 8.34 2.26
CA VAL A 104 15.37 7.38 2.14
C VAL A 104 14.69 7.60 0.80
N GLY A 105 15.07 6.82 -0.20
CA GLY A 105 14.45 6.82 -1.53
C GLY A 105 13.16 5.98 -1.52
N ILE A 106 12.13 6.46 -2.20
CA ILE A 106 10.81 5.83 -2.26
C ILE A 106 10.56 5.42 -3.70
N TYR A 107 10.32 4.12 -3.89
CA TYR A 107 10.17 3.54 -5.22
C TYR A 107 8.97 2.60 -5.30
N GLN A 108 8.47 2.45 -6.52
CA GLN A 108 7.37 1.56 -6.87
C GLN A 108 7.77 0.68 -8.05
N GLY A 109 7.63 -0.63 -7.93
CA GLY A 109 7.93 -1.57 -9.02
C GLY A 109 8.23 -2.98 -8.54
N GLU A 110 8.64 -3.82 -9.47
CA GLU A 110 8.85 -5.26 -9.24
C GLU A 110 10.29 -5.71 -9.55
N SER A 111 11.15 -4.80 -10.05
CA SER A 111 12.54 -5.14 -10.38
C SER A 111 13.42 -5.13 -9.13
N LEU A 112 14.39 -6.03 -9.07
CA LEU A 112 15.43 -6.01 -8.05
C LEU A 112 16.42 -4.86 -8.24
N ASN A 113 16.58 -4.37 -9.47
CA ASN A 113 17.38 -3.20 -9.77
C ASN A 113 16.53 -1.95 -9.59
N ILE A 114 17.05 -0.99 -8.82
CA ILE A 114 16.31 0.23 -8.48
C ILE A 114 16.00 1.09 -9.72
N ASP A 115 16.90 1.09 -10.72
CA ASP A 115 16.79 1.91 -11.92
C ASP A 115 15.59 1.54 -12.81
N ASP A 116 15.10 0.31 -12.68
CA ASP A 116 13.96 -0.19 -13.44
C ASP A 116 12.62 0.07 -12.73
N ASN A 117 12.65 0.67 -11.55
CA ASN A 117 11.47 0.99 -10.76
C ASN A 117 11.13 2.48 -10.85
N LEU A 118 9.86 2.80 -10.64
CA LEU A 118 9.39 4.19 -10.64
C LEU A 118 9.82 4.90 -9.36
N PHE A 119 10.59 5.96 -9.50
CA PHE A 119 10.96 6.85 -8.39
C PHE A 119 9.77 7.72 -8.01
N LEU A 120 9.38 7.71 -6.73
CA LEU A 120 8.27 8.49 -6.19
C LEU A 120 8.73 9.71 -5.38
N GLY A 121 9.98 9.69 -4.92
CA GLY A 121 10.58 10.78 -4.16
C GLY A 121 11.57 10.29 -3.11
N GLU A 122 12.19 11.22 -2.41
CA GLU A 122 13.16 10.93 -1.35
C GLU A 122 13.14 11.99 -0.26
N PHE A 123 13.74 11.68 0.88
CA PHE A 123 14.04 12.63 1.93
C PHE A 123 15.29 12.23 2.70
N LEU A 124 15.96 13.21 3.31
CA LEU A 124 17.15 13.00 4.15
C LEU A 124 16.73 12.88 5.61
N LEU A 125 17.31 11.91 6.32
CA LEU A 125 17.19 11.71 7.75
C LEU A 125 18.56 11.88 8.40
N ASP A 126 18.68 12.75 9.39
CA ASP A 126 19.88 12.91 10.18
C ASP A 126 20.02 11.74 11.14
N VAL A 127 21.21 11.16 11.21
CA VAL A 127 21.54 10.02 12.08
C VAL A 127 22.75 10.32 12.94
N PRO A 128 22.83 9.76 14.18
CA PRO A 128 24.03 9.90 15.00
C PRO A 128 25.23 9.31 14.31
N GLN A 129 26.36 10.02 14.40
CA GLN A 129 27.62 9.51 13.89
C GLN A 129 28.10 8.34 14.74
N ASN A 130 28.16 7.15 14.16
CA ASN A 130 28.60 5.92 14.80
C ASN A 130 29.31 5.04 13.76
N LEU A 131 29.88 3.93 14.21
CA LEU A 131 30.46 2.93 13.31
C LEU A 131 29.39 2.31 12.40
N ALA A 132 29.76 1.89 11.21
CA ALA A 132 28.89 1.21 10.27
C ALA A 132 28.08 0.08 10.93
N GLY A 133 26.80 -0.01 10.63
CA GLY A 133 25.90 -1.03 11.17
C GLY A 133 25.43 -0.81 12.61
N LYS A 134 25.84 0.27 13.29
CA LYS A 134 25.46 0.52 14.69
C LYS A 134 24.15 1.30 14.83
N GLU A 135 23.82 2.17 13.88
CA GLU A 135 22.57 2.92 13.92
C GLU A 135 21.50 2.19 13.11
N ALA A 136 20.41 1.85 13.79
CA ALA A 136 19.24 1.23 13.19
C ALA A 136 18.19 2.28 12.82
N ILE A 137 17.66 2.19 11.63
CA ILE A 137 16.60 3.06 11.10
C ILE A 137 15.38 2.19 10.78
N ASN A 138 14.27 2.48 11.43
CA ASN A 138 13.00 1.86 11.10
C ASN A 138 12.32 2.69 10.00
N VAL A 139 12.13 2.10 8.82
CA VAL A 139 11.43 2.72 7.70
C VAL A 139 10.06 2.09 7.59
N ARG A 140 9.02 2.91 7.71
CA ARG A 140 7.61 2.51 7.70
C ARG A 140 6.91 3.11 6.48
N PHE A 141 6.18 2.28 5.77
CA PHE A 141 5.29 2.65 4.69
C PHE A 141 3.84 2.43 5.14
N THR A 142 3.02 3.45 5.05
CA THR A 142 1.58 3.41 5.35
C THR A 142 0.80 3.82 4.11
N TYR A 143 -0.03 2.92 3.61
CA TYR A 143 -0.80 3.11 2.37
C TYR A 143 -2.29 3.00 2.65
N ASP A 144 -3.05 4.03 2.27
CA ASP A 144 -4.49 4.11 2.50
C ASP A 144 -5.32 3.64 1.29
N ILE A 145 -6.64 3.59 1.45
CA ILE A 145 -7.59 3.19 0.40
C ILE A 145 -7.74 4.24 -0.72
N ASN A 146 -7.24 5.46 -0.53
CA ASN A 146 -7.30 6.54 -1.53
C ASN A 146 -6.02 6.65 -2.35
N GLY A 147 -5.07 5.72 -2.17
CA GLY A 147 -3.79 5.75 -2.86
C GLY A 147 -2.77 6.72 -2.26
N ILE A 148 -2.94 7.14 -1.01
CA ILE A 148 -2.01 8.01 -0.30
C ILE A 148 -0.98 7.15 0.40
N LEU A 149 0.30 7.42 0.13
CA LEU A 149 1.44 6.76 0.75
C LEU A 149 2.17 7.73 1.68
N GLU A 150 2.26 7.37 2.95
CA GLU A 150 3.19 8.01 3.88
C GLU A 150 4.39 7.11 4.11
N VAL A 151 5.57 7.68 4.01
CA VAL A 151 6.83 7.02 4.34
C VAL A 151 7.45 7.75 5.53
N GLU A 152 7.59 7.06 6.65
CA GLU A 152 8.22 7.54 7.87
C GLU A 152 9.52 6.77 8.09
N ALA A 153 10.60 7.49 8.38
CA ALA A 153 11.85 6.90 8.85
C ALA A 153 12.17 7.42 10.24
N LYS A 154 12.50 6.50 11.14
CA LYS A 154 12.81 6.78 12.56
C LYS A 154 14.15 6.15 12.95
N VAL A 155 15.04 6.97 13.49
CA VAL A 155 16.26 6.50 14.13
C VAL A 155 15.92 5.85 15.47
N VAL A 156 16.30 4.60 15.66
CA VAL A 156 15.89 3.81 16.84
C VAL A 156 16.56 4.33 18.12
N SER A 157 17.82 4.72 18.04
CA SER A 157 18.63 5.17 19.19
C SER A 157 18.16 6.51 19.76
N THR A 158 17.82 7.47 18.91
CA THR A 158 17.47 8.85 19.31
C THR A 158 15.98 9.12 19.29
N GLY A 159 15.20 8.33 18.55
CA GLY A 159 13.79 8.59 18.30
C GLY A 159 13.51 9.71 17.27
N VAL A 160 14.55 10.31 16.70
CA VAL A 160 14.40 11.31 15.62
C VAL A 160 13.69 10.66 14.46
N LYS A 161 12.65 11.33 13.96
CA LYS A 161 11.84 10.83 12.84
C LYS A 161 11.59 11.92 11.80
N LYS A 162 11.47 11.48 10.57
CA LYS A 162 11.06 12.32 9.43
C LYS A 162 10.11 11.52 8.55
N SER A 163 9.14 12.19 7.96
CA SER A 163 8.21 11.55 7.05
C SER A 163 8.01 12.36 5.79
N LYS A 164 7.59 11.67 4.73
CA LYS A 164 7.18 12.25 3.45
C LYS A 164 5.86 11.64 3.02
N LEU A 165 4.96 12.51 2.58
CA LEU A 165 3.68 12.13 2.02
C LEU A 165 3.78 12.12 0.48
N ILE A 166 3.37 11.02 -0.14
CA ILE A 166 3.28 10.87 -1.59
C ILE A 166 1.79 10.81 -1.95
N ILE A 167 1.36 11.76 -2.76
CA ILE A 167 -0.05 11.94 -3.13
C ILE A 167 -0.13 12.15 -4.64
N ASN A 168 -1.10 11.52 -5.29
CA ASN A 168 -1.43 11.80 -6.68
C ASN A 168 -2.43 12.96 -6.72
N GLY A 169 -1.96 14.17 -7.05
CA GLY A 169 -2.78 15.39 -7.14
C GLY A 169 -2.43 16.44 -6.07
N ASP A 170 -2.99 17.63 -6.24
CA ASP A 170 -2.85 18.73 -5.30
C ASP A 170 -3.93 18.62 -4.22
N LEU A 171 -3.53 18.63 -2.95
CA LEU A 171 -4.42 18.70 -1.80
C LEU A 171 -4.20 20.01 -1.06
N SER A 172 -5.27 20.58 -0.51
CA SER A 172 -5.19 21.69 0.44
C SER A 172 -4.50 21.26 1.75
N GLU A 173 -4.00 22.20 2.53
CA GLU A 173 -3.36 21.90 3.82
C GLU A 173 -4.33 21.27 4.82
N GLU A 174 -5.62 21.62 4.76
CA GLU A 174 -6.66 21.03 5.61
C GLU A 174 -6.87 19.56 5.25
N GLU A 175 -7.01 19.23 3.96
CA GLU A 175 -7.13 17.85 3.49
C GLU A 175 -5.90 16.99 3.82
N LYS A 176 -4.69 17.57 3.71
CA LYS A 176 -3.46 16.89 4.12
C LYS A 176 -3.49 16.51 5.60
N ASN A 177 -3.90 17.43 6.46
CA ASN A 177 -3.97 17.20 7.91
C ASN A 177 -5.00 16.12 8.28
N GLU A 178 -6.15 16.08 7.61
CA GLU A 178 -7.13 14.99 7.79
C GLU A 178 -6.54 13.63 7.37
N LYS A 179 -5.85 13.60 6.23
CA LYS A 179 -5.24 12.36 5.74
C LYS A 179 -4.14 11.86 6.65
N ILE A 180 -3.31 12.75 7.21
CA ILE A 180 -2.28 12.37 8.20
C ILE A 180 -2.93 11.71 9.42
N LYS A 181 -4.03 12.24 9.93
CA LYS A 181 -4.76 11.60 11.05
C LYS A 181 -5.25 10.19 10.71
N MET A 182 -5.83 10.01 9.52
CA MET A 182 -6.27 8.69 9.06
C MET A 182 -5.10 7.69 8.95
N LEU A 183 -3.97 8.14 8.45
CA LEU A 183 -2.76 7.32 8.34
C LEU A 183 -2.20 6.92 9.71
N GLU A 184 -2.27 7.78 10.71
CA GLU A 184 -1.91 7.44 12.11
C GLU A 184 -2.82 6.34 12.68
N GLU A 185 -4.11 6.37 12.43
CA GLU A 185 -5.03 5.31 12.83
C GLU A 185 -4.66 3.95 12.21
N ILE A 186 -4.29 3.94 10.92
CA ILE A 186 -3.83 2.74 10.22
C ILE A 186 -2.56 2.18 10.85
N LYS A 187 -1.60 3.03 11.22
CA LYS A 187 -0.38 2.62 11.93
C LYS A 187 -0.69 1.92 13.24
N ILE A 188 -1.54 2.53 14.06
CA ILE A 188 -1.94 1.98 15.36
C ILE A 188 -2.64 0.63 15.20
N GLN A 189 -3.57 0.51 14.25
CA GLN A 189 -4.27 -0.74 13.97
C GLN A 189 -3.31 -1.85 13.51
N SER A 190 -2.34 -1.51 12.66
CA SER A 190 -1.34 -2.44 12.18
C SER A 190 -0.42 -2.93 13.30
N GLU A 191 -0.02 -2.06 14.20
CA GLU A 191 0.80 -2.43 15.38
C GLU A 191 0.05 -3.35 16.33
N ASN A 192 -1.23 -3.09 16.58
CA ASN A 192 -2.07 -3.92 17.43
C ASN A 192 -2.25 -5.32 16.83
N LYS A 193 -2.55 -5.42 15.53
CA LYS A 193 -2.64 -6.73 14.83
C LYS A 193 -1.35 -7.54 14.93
N ASN A 194 -0.19 -6.88 14.83
CA ASN A 194 1.09 -7.55 14.95
C ASN A 194 1.35 -8.05 16.39
N LYS A 195 0.96 -7.27 17.40
CA LYS A 195 1.03 -7.67 18.81
C LYS A 195 0.13 -8.88 19.10
N ASP A 196 -1.12 -8.84 18.62
CA ASP A 196 -2.07 -9.94 18.81
C ASP A 196 -1.59 -11.23 18.13
N LYS A 197 -1.03 -11.12 16.91
CA LYS A 197 -0.43 -12.26 16.22
C LYS A 197 0.73 -12.86 17.01
N LEU A 198 1.62 -12.02 17.55
CA LEU A 198 2.75 -12.46 18.36
C LEU A 198 2.32 -13.15 19.66
N LEU A 199 1.24 -12.66 20.29
CA LEU A 199 0.65 -13.27 21.48
C LEU A 199 0.04 -14.65 21.16
N LEU A 200 -0.68 -14.77 20.05
CA LEU A 200 -1.24 -16.05 19.57
C LEU A 200 -0.14 -17.07 19.25
N GLU A 201 0.92 -16.65 18.57
CA GLU A 201 2.08 -17.51 18.30
C GLU A 201 2.78 -17.98 19.57
N ARG A 202 2.89 -17.12 20.60
CA ARG A 202 3.44 -17.49 21.91
C ARG A 202 2.51 -18.47 22.63
N ALA A 203 1.21 -18.23 22.62
CA ALA A 203 0.24 -19.13 23.24
C ALA A 203 0.28 -20.53 22.62
N ASN A 204 0.36 -20.61 21.28
CA ASN A 204 0.44 -21.88 20.55
C ASN A 204 1.76 -22.66 20.76
N ARG A 205 2.82 -22.04 21.34
CA ARG A 205 4.08 -22.71 21.68
C ARG A 205 4.08 -23.31 23.09
N ILE A 206 3.06 -23.02 23.88
CA ILE A 206 2.96 -23.48 25.28
C ILE A 206 2.12 -24.78 25.36
N TYR A 207 1.45 -25.17 24.28
CA TYR A 207 0.73 -26.42 24.10
C TYR A 207 1.44 -27.29 23.06
#